data_1c06a80cc12e731b034bb5f8d9ad0ac9
#
_entry.id   1c06a80cc12e731b034bb5f8d9ad0ac9
#
_cell.length_a   1.000
_cell.length_b   1.000
_cell.length_c   1.000
_cell.angle_alpha   90.00
_cell.angle_beta   90.00
_cell.angle_gamma   90.00
#
_symmetry.space_group_name_H-M   'P 1'
#
loop_
_entity.id
_entity.type
_entity.pdbx_description
1 polymer ?
#
loop_
_entity_poly.entity_id
_entity_poly.type
_entity_poly.pdbx_seq_one_letter_code
_entity_poly.pdbx_strand_id
1 'polypeptide(L)'
;MSKKIVIIGGVAGGASTAARLRRMDEALEIIMFEKGEYISFANCGLPYYIGETIKERSQLILQSVEGMSRKFNLDIRNLTEVIAINREEKTVTATDLRTGKVYKESYDELVLSPGATPIKPGIEGMDECSNIFTLRNIPDTDNIKHYIDVMKPQTAVVIGGGFIGLEMAENLHALGIEVTLIEAGNQVMAPLDCSLLGFTFSL
;
A
#
# COMPACT_ATOMS: atom_id res chain seq x y z
N MET A 1 28.78 -4.18 -20.64
CA MET A 1 27.51 -3.42 -20.56
C MET A 1 26.95 -3.60 -19.15
N SER A 2 26.45 -2.55 -18.52
CA SER A 2 25.79 -2.67 -17.23
C SER A 2 24.50 -3.49 -17.38
N LYS A 3 24.23 -4.34 -16.39
CA LYS A 3 23.02 -5.15 -16.38
C LYS A 3 21.82 -4.28 -16.01
N LYS A 4 20.74 -4.37 -16.77
CA LYS A 4 19.51 -3.60 -16.54
C LYS A 4 18.50 -4.40 -15.74
N ILE A 5 18.12 -3.89 -14.58
CA ILE A 5 17.14 -4.48 -13.68
C ILE A 5 15.88 -3.63 -13.70
N VAL A 6 14.75 -4.24 -14.03
CA VAL A 6 13.43 -3.61 -13.92
C VAL A 6 12.72 -4.14 -12.68
N ILE A 7 12.17 -3.24 -11.86
CA ILE A 7 11.42 -3.57 -10.65
C ILE A 7 9.99 -3.04 -10.81
N ILE A 8 8.99 -3.89 -10.65
CA ILE A 8 7.57 -3.52 -10.68
C ILE A 8 7.05 -3.45 -9.25
N GLY A 9 6.65 -2.25 -8.82
CA GLY A 9 6.20 -1.92 -7.47
C GLY A 9 7.28 -1.26 -6.63
N GLY A 10 7.00 -0.06 -6.12
CA GLY A 10 7.96 0.83 -5.46
C GLY A 10 7.82 0.93 -3.94
N VAL A 11 6.97 0.13 -3.30
CA VAL A 11 6.76 0.23 -1.84
C VAL A 11 7.75 -0.68 -1.09
N ALA A 12 7.30 -1.59 -0.24
CA ALA A 12 8.19 -2.34 0.65
C ALA A 12 9.18 -3.26 -0.11
N GLY A 13 8.66 -4.18 -0.93
CA GLY A 13 9.48 -5.19 -1.63
C GLY A 13 10.40 -4.56 -2.66
N GLY A 14 9.86 -3.72 -3.56
CA GLY A 14 10.64 -3.11 -4.63
C GLY A 14 11.66 -2.10 -4.12
N ALA A 15 11.30 -1.20 -3.22
CA ALA A 15 12.21 -0.22 -2.64
C ALA A 15 13.37 -0.89 -1.90
N SER A 16 13.08 -1.93 -1.11
CA SER A 16 14.11 -2.70 -0.38
C SER A 16 15.05 -3.43 -1.34
N THR A 17 14.48 -4.04 -2.40
CA THR A 17 15.25 -4.74 -3.44
C THR A 17 16.16 -3.77 -4.18
N ALA A 18 15.63 -2.63 -4.64
CA ALA A 18 16.40 -1.60 -5.34
C ALA A 18 17.59 -1.12 -4.51
N ALA A 19 17.34 -0.78 -3.23
CA ALA A 19 18.39 -0.35 -2.32
C ALA A 19 19.44 -1.46 -2.05
N ARG A 20 19.03 -2.72 -1.99
CA ARG A 20 19.95 -3.85 -1.80
C ARG A 20 20.78 -4.09 -3.04
N LEU A 21 20.18 -4.12 -4.23
CA LEU A 21 20.86 -4.31 -5.50
C LEU A 21 21.94 -3.24 -5.70
N ARG A 22 21.64 -1.97 -5.47
CA ARG A 22 22.63 -0.88 -5.60
C ARG A 22 23.81 -1.04 -4.67
N ARG A 23 23.59 -1.53 -3.43
CA ARG A 23 24.71 -1.80 -2.49
C ARG A 23 25.56 -3.01 -2.88
N MET A 24 25.01 -3.92 -3.68
CA MET A 24 25.76 -5.10 -4.16
C MET A 24 26.57 -4.80 -5.41
N ASP A 25 26.03 -3.96 -6.29
CA ASP A 25 26.70 -3.59 -7.55
C ASP A 25 26.27 -2.16 -7.96
N GLU A 26 27.25 -1.26 -7.94
CA GLU A 26 27.03 0.15 -8.32
C GLU A 26 26.89 0.36 -9.82
N ALA A 27 27.29 -0.61 -10.65
CA ALA A 27 27.23 -0.51 -12.11
C ALA A 27 25.86 -0.86 -12.69
N LEU A 28 24.92 -1.43 -11.90
CA LEU A 28 23.60 -1.80 -12.38
C LEU A 28 22.79 -0.58 -12.88
N GLU A 29 22.08 -0.74 -13.97
CA GLU A 29 20.99 0.15 -14.35
C GLU A 29 19.72 -0.36 -13.67
N ILE A 30 19.11 0.43 -12.78
CA ILE A 30 17.94 0.01 -12.02
C ILE A 30 16.79 0.97 -12.31
N ILE A 31 15.73 0.43 -12.91
CA ILE A 31 14.49 1.14 -13.20
C ILE A 31 13.40 0.58 -12.28
N MET A 32 12.66 1.44 -11.58
CA MET A 32 11.57 1.04 -10.71
C MET A 32 10.27 1.72 -11.14
N PHE A 33 9.27 0.91 -11.50
CA PHE A 33 7.93 1.35 -11.84
C PHE A 33 7.02 1.29 -10.62
N GLU A 34 6.29 2.37 -10.36
CA GLU A 34 5.27 2.43 -9.32
C GLU A 34 4.00 3.06 -9.89
N LYS A 35 2.88 2.33 -9.76
CA LYS A 35 1.58 2.82 -10.24
C LYS A 35 1.08 4.01 -9.43
N GLY A 36 1.33 4.00 -8.11
CA GLY A 36 0.94 5.07 -7.21
C GLY A 36 1.88 6.28 -7.28
N GLU A 37 1.48 7.34 -6.61
CA GLU A 37 2.28 8.55 -6.45
C GLU A 37 3.45 8.32 -5.48
N TYR A 38 3.21 7.56 -4.42
CA TYR A 38 4.12 7.38 -3.30
C TYR A 38 4.87 6.06 -3.36
N ILE A 39 6.16 6.13 -3.08
CA ILE A 39 7.02 4.98 -2.86
C ILE A 39 7.41 4.89 -1.38
N SER A 40 7.82 3.71 -0.92
CA SER A 40 8.48 3.55 0.40
C SER A 40 7.75 4.28 1.53
N PHE A 41 6.46 4.03 1.70
CA PHE A 41 5.69 4.57 2.82
C PHE A 41 5.43 3.52 3.91
N ALA A 42 5.09 3.99 5.11
CA ALA A 42 4.82 3.16 6.29
C ALA A 42 3.41 2.55 6.21
N ASN A 43 3.27 1.40 5.55
CA ASN A 43 1.97 0.71 5.41
C ASN A 43 1.31 0.46 6.77
N CYS A 44 2.08 0.00 7.77
CA CYS A 44 1.57 -0.25 9.12
C CYS A 44 1.25 1.04 9.90
N GLY A 45 1.67 2.20 9.42
CA GLY A 45 1.38 3.50 10.04
C GLY A 45 0.02 4.08 9.64
N LEU A 46 -0.61 3.56 8.59
CA LEU A 46 -1.83 4.14 8.03
C LEU A 46 -3.00 4.20 9.04
N PRO A 47 -3.34 3.11 9.76
CA PRO A 47 -4.37 3.16 10.80
C PRO A 47 -4.03 4.15 11.92
N TYR A 48 -2.77 4.21 12.33
CA TYR A 48 -2.30 5.07 13.43
C TYR A 48 -2.30 6.56 13.06
N TYR A 49 -2.15 6.89 11.79
CA TYR A 49 -2.35 8.26 11.31
C TYR A 49 -3.85 8.63 11.30
N ILE A 50 -4.72 7.71 10.87
CA ILE A 50 -6.17 7.91 10.93
C ILE A 50 -6.61 8.14 12.37
N GLY A 51 -6.14 7.32 13.33
CA GLY A 51 -6.41 7.42 14.77
C GLY A 51 -5.62 8.49 15.51
N GLU A 52 -4.86 9.35 14.78
CA GLU A 52 -4.11 10.47 15.34
C GLU A 52 -2.98 10.11 16.31
N THR A 53 -2.57 8.85 16.39
CA THR A 53 -1.34 8.45 17.09
C THR A 53 -0.10 8.98 16.34
N ILE A 54 -0.09 8.86 15.01
CA ILE A 54 0.85 9.58 14.14
C ILE A 54 0.19 10.91 13.78
N LYS A 55 0.80 12.02 14.19
CA LYS A 55 0.20 13.37 14.03
C LYS A 55 0.43 13.96 12.64
N GLU A 56 1.61 13.72 12.08
CA GLU A 56 2.04 14.36 10.85
C GLU A 56 2.00 13.37 9.68
N ARG A 57 1.23 13.70 8.65
CA ARG A 57 1.12 12.91 7.42
C ARG A 57 2.48 12.61 6.79
N SER A 58 3.41 13.55 6.88
CA SER A 58 4.77 13.41 6.37
C SER A 58 5.54 12.26 7.00
N GLN A 59 5.21 11.84 8.22
CA GLN A 59 5.83 10.71 8.91
C GLN A 59 5.49 9.37 8.25
N LEU A 60 4.41 9.31 7.45
CA LEU A 60 4.07 8.13 6.66
C LEU A 60 5.01 7.94 5.46
N ILE A 61 5.61 9.01 4.96
CA ILE A 61 6.47 8.96 3.76
C ILE A 61 7.92 8.73 4.20
N LEU A 62 8.40 7.50 4.06
CA LEU A 62 9.76 7.13 4.47
C LEU A 62 10.83 7.63 3.50
N GLN A 63 10.52 7.65 2.21
CA GLN A 63 11.40 8.18 1.16
C GLN A 63 10.56 8.86 0.08
N SER A 64 11.00 10.04 -0.38
CA SER A 64 10.46 10.62 -1.61
C SER A 64 11.08 9.97 -2.85
N VAL A 65 10.41 10.11 -4.00
CA VAL A 65 10.91 9.63 -5.29
C VAL A 65 12.29 10.24 -5.58
N GLU A 66 12.42 11.55 -5.47
CA GLU A 66 13.65 12.29 -5.72
C GLU A 66 14.76 11.93 -4.73
N GLY A 67 14.39 11.78 -3.45
CA GLY A 67 15.33 11.42 -2.38
C GLY A 67 15.92 10.04 -2.60
N MET A 68 15.07 9.06 -2.90
CA MET A 68 15.51 7.69 -3.14
C MET A 68 16.26 7.55 -4.46
N SER A 69 15.80 8.20 -5.55
CA SER A 69 16.48 8.23 -6.86
C SER A 69 17.90 8.75 -6.71
N ARG A 70 18.09 9.87 -6.00
CA ARG A 70 19.42 10.47 -5.79
C ARG A 70 20.30 9.61 -4.90
N LYS A 71 19.75 9.10 -3.79
CA LYS A 71 20.51 8.33 -2.80
C LYS A 71 21.03 7.01 -3.35
N PHE A 72 20.25 6.36 -4.21
CA PHE A 72 20.56 5.03 -4.71
C PHE A 72 20.79 5.00 -6.23
N ASN A 73 20.89 6.16 -6.88
CA ASN A 73 21.05 6.27 -8.33
C ASN A 73 20.07 5.36 -9.09
N LEU A 74 18.76 5.60 -8.87
CA LEU A 74 17.66 4.81 -9.47
C LEU A 74 16.87 5.68 -10.44
N ASP A 75 16.41 5.09 -11.55
CA ASP A 75 15.35 5.64 -12.39
C ASP A 75 13.99 5.19 -11.81
N ILE A 76 13.36 6.05 -11.03
CA ILE A 76 12.06 5.78 -10.42
C ILE A 76 10.97 6.47 -11.21
N ARG A 77 10.07 5.68 -11.76
CA ARG A 77 8.93 6.13 -12.58
C ARG A 77 7.64 5.85 -11.82
N ASN A 78 7.27 6.78 -10.95
CA ASN A 78 5.97 6.73 -10.26
C ASN A 78 4.84 7.23 -11.18
N LEU A 79 3.59 7.00 -10.80
CA LEU A 79 2.41 7.18 -11.65
C LEU A 79 2.58 6.49 -13.02
N THR A 80 3.21 5.32 -13.00
CA THR A 80 3.47 4.54 -14.20
C THR A 80 3.10 3.09 -13.95
N GLU A 81 2.09 2.62 -14.66
CA GLU A 81 1.57 1.25 -14.53
C GLU A 81 2.19 0.33 -15.57
N VAL A 82 2.77 -0.76 -15.13
CA VAL A 82 3.18 -1.85 -16.02
C VAL A 82 1.95 -2.72 -16.31
N ILE A 83 1.55 -2.77 -17.57
CA ILE A 83 0.32 -3.43 -18.03
C ILE A 83 0.56 -4.78 -18.69
N ALA A 84 1.78 -5.06 -19.13
CA ALA A 84 2.14 -6.35 -19.73
C ALA A 84 3.63 -6.67 -19.58
N ILE A 85 3.94 -7.97 -19.58
CA ILE A 85 5.31 -8.50 -19.56
C ILE A 85 5.46 -9.46 -20.74
N ASN A 86 6.45 -9.19 -21.60
CA ASN A 86 6.88 -10.12 -22.64
C ASN A 86 8.19 -10.78 -22.20
N ARG A 87 8.10 -12.07 -21.81
CA ARG A 87 9.24 -12.82 -21.29
C ARG A 87 10.24 -13.23 -22.37
N GLU A 88 9.78 -13.42 -23.59
CA GLU A 88 10.62 -13.84 -24.73
C GLU A 88 11.49 -12.67 -25.19
N GLU A 89 10.89 -11.49 -25.35
CA GLU A 89 11.60 -10.26 -25.73
C GLU A 89 12.30 -9.59 -24.53
N LYS A 90 12.08 -10.08 -23.31
CA LYS A 90 12.52 -9.43 -22.07
C LYS A 90 12.13 -7.93 -22.03
N THR A 91 10.85 -7.65 -22.24
CA THR A 91 10.31 -6.29 -22.19
C THR A 91 9.09 -6.20 -21.29
N VAL A 92 8.88 -5.04 -20.68
CA VAL A 92 7.62 -4.66 -20.05
C VAL A 92 6.96 -3.58 -20.87
N THR A 93 5.62 -3.56 -20.90
CA THR A 93 4.84 -2.45 -21.45
C THR A 93 4.31 -1.63 -20.30
N ALA A 94 4.61 -0.34 -20.29
CA ALA A 94 4.23 0.58 -19.23
C ALA A 94 3.39 1.73 -19.79
N THR A 95 2.46 2.22 -18.97
CA THR A 95 1.62 3.40 -19.25
C THR A 95 1.96 4.48 -18.23
N ASP A 96 2.42 5.62 -18.71
CA ASP A 96 2.52 6.84 -17.88
C ASP A 96 1.10 7.37 -17.64
N LEU A 97 0.65 7.34 -16.38
CA LEU A 97 -0.72 7.71 -16.00
C LEU A 97 -0.98 9.22 -16.03
N ARG A 98 0.09 10.05 -16.07
CA ARG A 98 -0.05 11.50 -16.22
C ARG A 98 -0.38 11.91 -17.66
N THR A 99 0.21 11.19 -18.62
CA THR A 99 0.16 11.55 -20.04
C THR A 99 -0.65 10.58 -20.89
N GLY A 100 -0.93 9.37 -20.36
CA GLY A 100 -1.52 8.27 -21.12
C GLY A 100 -0.56 7.60 -22.11
N LYS A 101 0.72 8.01 -22.13
CA LYS A 101 1.71 7.45 -23.05
C LYS A 101 2.04 6.01 -22.70
N VAL A 102 1.90 5.12 -23.69
CA VAL A 102 2.31 3.72 -23.60
C VAL A 102 3.67 3.53 -24.24
N TYR A 103 4.56 2.81 -23.59
CA TYR A 103 5.90 2.52 -24.11
C TYR A 103 6.42 1.17 -23.61
N LYS A 104 7.44 0.64 -24.27
CA LYS A 104 8.14 -0.58 -23.87
C LYS A 104 9.47 -0.22 -23.20
N GLU A 105 9.84 -1.00 -22.17
CA GLU A 105 11.15 -0.95 -21.51
C GLU A 105 11.75 -2.35 -21.48
N SER A 106 13.02 -2.48 -21.90
CA SER A 106 13.73 -3.76 -21.87
C SER A 106 14.36 -4.02 -20.51
N TYR A 107 14.61 -5.29 -20.19
CA TYR A 107 15.31 -5.71 -18.97
C TYR A 107 16.22 -6.90 -19.23
N ASP A 108 17.26 -7.03 -18.44
CA ASP A 108 18.02 -8.27 -18.30
C ASP A 108 17.38 -9.17 -17.24
N GLU A 109 17.00 -8.57 -16.10
CA GLU A 109 16.29 -9.23 -14.99
C GLU A 109 15.08 -8.42 -14.58
N LEU A 110 14.03 -9.12 -14.14
CA LEU A 110 12.76 -8.52 -13.71
C LEU A 110 12.43 -8.93 -12.28
N VAL A 111 12.10 -7.95 -11.45
CA VAL A 111 11.62 -8.14 -10.09
C VAL A 111 10.14 -7.77 -10.01
N LEU A 112 9.33 -8.66 -9.47
CA LEU A 112 7.89 -8.47 -9.30
C LEU A 112 7.57 -8.22 -7.83
N SER A 113 7.10 -7.01 -7.51
CA SER A 113 6.66 -6.59 -6.18
C SER A 113 5.33 -5.80 -6.25
N PRO A 114 4.31 -6.31 -6.98
CA PRO A 114 3.10 -5.55 -7.32
C PRO A 114 2.20 -5.26 -6.10
N GLY A 115 2.45 -5.91 -4.97
CA GLY A 115 1.62 -5.82 -3.79
C GLY A 115 0.28 -6.54 -3.96
N ALA A 116 -0.77 -6.00 -3.32
CA ALA A 116 -2.12 -6.54 -3.36
C ALA A 116 -3.14 -5.40 -3.50
N THR A 117 -4.31 -5.73 -3.99
CA THR A 117 -5.48 -4.85 -4.04
C THR A 117 -6.52 -5.35 -3.04
N PRO A 118 -7.14 -4.48 -2.24
CA PRO A 118 -8.23 -4.87 -1.37
C PRO A 118 -9.40 -5.47 -2.15
N ILE A 119 -9.92 -6.58 -1.67
CA ILE A 119 -11.13 -7.19 -2.21
C ILE A 119 -12.33 -6.51 -1.53
N LYS A 120 -13.22 -5.94 -2.33
CA LYS A 120 -14.53 -5.50 -1.84
C LYS A 120 -15.49 -6.69 -1.92
N PRO A 121 -16.04 -7.17 -0.80
CA PRO A 121 -16.99 -8.28 -0.83
C PRO A 121 -18.28 -7.84 -1.56
N GLY A 122 -18.91 -8.78 -2.26
CA GLY A 122 -20.18 -8.52 -2.97
C GLY A 122 -21.38 -8.51 -2.00
N ILE A 123 -21.44 -7.51 -1.15
CA ILE A 123 -22.57 -7.33 -0.20
C ILE A 123 -23.62 -6.46 -0.87
N GLU A 124 -24.89 -6.89 -0.80
CA GLU A 124 -26.01 -6.15 -1.36
C GLU A 124 -26.12 -4.73 -0.77
N GLY A 125 -26.33 -3.74 -1.61
CA GLY A 125 -26.39 -2.32 -1.23
C GLY A 125 -25.04 -1.62 -1.09
N MET A 126 -23.92 -2.33 -1.18
CA MET A 126 -22.59 -1.75 -1.00
C MET A 126 -22.24 -0.68 -2.04
N ASP A 127 -22.66 -0.90 -3.29
CA ASP A 127 -22.39 0.03 -4.40
C ASP A 127 -23.24 1.31 -4.33
N GLU A 128 -24.32 1.31 -3.52
CA GLU A 128 -25.21 2.46 -3.32
C GLU A 128 -24.70 3.39 -2.20
N CYS A 129 -23.70 2.96 -1.42
CA CYS A 129 -23.17 3.70 -0.29
C CYS A 129 -21.93 4.50 -0.70
N SER A 130 -21.90 5.79 -0.37
CA SER A 130 -20.77 6.68 -0.65
C SER A 130 -19.71 6.72 0.47
N ASN A 131 -19.99 6.07 1.61
CA ASN A 131 -19.14 6.09 2.81
C ASN A 131 -18.47 4.72 3.08
N ILE A 132 -18.17 3.99 2.02
CA ILE A 132 -17.43 2.73 2.09
C ILE A 132 -16.00 2.94 1.61
N PHE A 133 -15.06 2.57 2.45
CA PHE A 133 -13.63 2.76 2.22
C PHE A 133 -12.90 1.43 2.31
N THR A 134 -11.77 1.37 1.62
CA THR A 134 -10.74 0.34 1.82
C THR A 134 -9.46 1.03 2.24
N LEU A 135 -8.62 0.36 3.00
CA LEU A 135 -7.34 0.91 3.44
C LEU A 135 -6.18 0.12 2.84
N ARG A 136 -5.42 0.75 1.95
CA ARG A 136 -4.28 0.12 1.30
C ARG A 136 -3.08 1.05 1.14
N ASN A 137 -3.32 2.32 0.86
CA ASN A 137 -2.29 3.28 0.46
C ASN A 137 -2.54 4.67 1.07
N ILE A 138 -1.68 5.62 0.76
CA ILE A 138 -1.79 7.00 1.25
C ILE A 138 -3.10 7.69 0.81
N PRO A 139 -3.51 7.63 -0.48
CA PRO A 139 -4.80 8.20 -0.90
C PRO A 139 -6.01 7.63 -0.15
N ASP A 140 -6.04 6.31 0.10
CA ASP A 140 -7.11 5.71 0.89
C ASP A 140 -7.16 6.28 2.31
N THR A 141 -5.98 6.41 2.92
CA THR A 141 -5.80 6.97 4.27
C THR A 141 -6.28 8.42 4.33
N ASP A 142 -5.88 9.24 3.35
CA ASP A 142 -6.29 10.63 3.25
C ASP A 142 -7.83 10.75 3.10
N ASN A 143 -8.44 9.89 2.29
CA ASN A 143 -9.90 9.87 2.09
C ASN A 143 -10.65 9.49 3.38
N ILE A 144 -10.19 8.46 4.10
CA ILE A 144 -10.79 8.04 5.37
C ILE A 144 -10.64 9.15 6.41
N LYS A 145 -9.42 9.68 6.57
CA LYS A 145 -9.15 10.76 7.53
C LYS A 145 -10.00 12.00 7.24
N HIS A 146 -10.04 12.43 5.98
CA HIS A 146 -10.86 13.56 5.55
C HIS A 146 -12.35 13.34 5.87
N TYR A 147 -12.87 12.12 5.59
CA TYR A 147 -14.25 11.79 5.89
C TYR A 147 -14.53 11.90 7.41
N ILE A 148 -13.66 11.35 8.24
CA ILE A 148 -13.80 11.43 9.70
C ILE A 148 -13.77 12.88 10.18
N ASP A 149 -12.83 13.69 9.69
CA ASP A 149 -12.63 15.07 10.12
C ASP A 149 -13.80 15.98 9.74
N VAL A 150 -14.40 15.76 8.56
CA VAL A 150 -15.50 16.58 8.04
C VAL A 150 -16.86 16.10 8.54
N MET A 151 -17.12 14.80 8.44
CA MET A 151 -18.46 14.25 8.73
C MET A 151 -18.66 13.92 10.20
N LYS A 152 -17.57 13.77 10.98
CA LYS A 152 -17.58 13.45 12.42
C LYS A 152 -18.54 12.30 12.76
N PRO A 153 -18.36 11.12 12.13
CA PRO A 153 -19.26 10.00 12.31
C PRO A 153 -19.25 9.55 13.79
N GLN A 154 -20.43 9.18 14.29
CA GLN A 154 -20.58 8.67 15.65
C GLN A 154 -20.39 7.14 15.70
N THR A 155 -20.63 6.47 14.58
CA THR A 155 -20.53 5.01 14.45
C THR A 155 -19.72 4.63 13.22
N ALA A 156 -19.05 3.48 13.30
CA ALA A 156 -18.34 2.87 12.17
C ALA A 156 -18.52 1.35 12.18
N VAL A 157 -18.51 0.76 11.00
CA VAL A 157 -18.46 -0.69 10.83
C VAL A 157 -17.15 -1.05 10.14
N VAL A 158 -16.39 -1.96 10.74
CA VAL A 158 -15.18 -2.54 10.18
C VAL A 158 -15.48 -3.97 9.74
N ILE A 159 -15.28 -4.27 8.46
CA ILE A 159 -15.51 -5.60 7.89
C ILE A 159 -14.17 -6.29 7.67
N GLY A 160 -13.97 -7.39 8.38
CA GLY A 160 -12.75 -8.21 8.41
C GLY A 160 -11.97 -8.05 9.70
N GLY A 161 -11.83 -9.15 10.43
CA GLY A 161 -11.12 -9.24 11.72
C GLY A 161 -9.64 -9.62 11.61
N GLY A 162 -8.98 -9.29 10.49
CA GLY A 162 -7.53 -9.42 10.34
C GLY A 162 -6.77 -8.26 10.99
N PHE A 163 -5.42 -8.22 10.83
CA PHE A 163 -4.56 -7.19 11.43
C PHE A 163 -5.04 -5.76 11.12
N ILE A 164 -5.27 -5.45 9.84
CA ILE A 164 -5.69 -4.10 9.42
C ILE A 164 -7.05 -3.73 10.04
N GLY A 165 -8.00 -4.68 10.04
CA GLY A 165 -9.33 -4.42 10.57
C GLY A 165 -9.32 -4.15 12.08
N LEU A 166 -8.54 -4.90 12.84
CA LEU A 166 -8.41 -4.70 14.28
C LEU A 166 -7.68 -3.39 14.61
N GLU A 167 -6.57 -3.08 13.90
CA GLU A 167 -5.88 -1.81 14.06
C GLU A 167 -6.80 -0.63 13.70
N MET A 168 -7.62 -0.75 12.65
CA MET A 168 -8.61 0.28 12.32
C MET A 168 -9.69 0.41 13.39
N ALA A 169 -10.23 -0.70 13.90
CA ALA A 169 -11.24 -0.68 14.95
C ALA A 169 -10.72 0.00 16.22
N GLU A 170 -9.51 -0.34 16.66
CA GLU A 170 -8.85 0.27 17.80
C GLU A 170 -8.65 1.78 17.60
N ASN A 171 -8.12 2.18 16.44
CA ASN A 171 -7.83 3.59 16.16
C ASN A 171 -9.10 4.43 15.99
N LEU A 172 -10.17 3.90 15.38
CA LEU A 172 -11.47 4.57 15.30
C LEU A 172 -12.12 4.70 16.68
N HIS A 173 -12.03 3.64 17.52
CA HIS A 173 -12.53 3.69 18.88
C HIS A 173 -11.79 4.74 19.73
N ALA A 174 -10.47 4.85 19.60
CA ALA A 174 -9.67 5.87 20.27
C ALA A 174 -10.08 7.32 19.91
N LEU A 175 -10.68 7.53 18.73
CA LEU A 175 -11.28 8.80 18.32
C LEU A 175 -12.67 9.04 18.93
N GLY A 176 -13.19 8.12 19.75
CA GLY A 176 -14.52 8.20 20.35
C GLY A 176 -15.65 7.76 19.42
N ILE A 177 -15.35 7.06 18.33
CA ILE A 177 -16.32 6.47 17.41
C ILE A 177 -16.76 5.12 17.95
N GLU A 178 -18.05 4.85 18.02
CA GLU A 178 -18.59 3.53 18.34
C GLU A 178 -18.35 2.57 17.16
N VAL A 179 -17.58 1.51 17.39
CA VAL A 179 -17.14 0.61 16.33
C VAL A 179 -17.80 -0.75 16.43
N THR A 180 -18.36 -1.22 15.33
CA THR A 180 -18.81 -2.60 15.17
C THR A 180 -17.86 -3.33 14.23
N LEU A 181 -17.22 -4.43 14.70
CA LEU A 181 -16.39 -5.27 13.84
C LEU A 181 -17.16 -6.51 13.43
N ILE A 182 -17.14 -6.79 12.11
CA ILE A 182 -17.79 -7.96 11.49
C ILE A 182 -16.72 -8.86 10.89
N GLU A 183 -16.72 -10.13 11.31
CA GLU A 183 -15.83 -11.17 10.78
C GLU A 183 -16.66 -12.36 10.28
N ALA A 184 -16.37 -12.84 9.08
CA ALA A 184 -17.07 -13.99 8.50
C ALA A 184 -16.63 -15.34 9.10
N GLY A 185 -15.40 -15.39 9.60
CA GLY A 185 -14.85 -16.56 10.28
C GLY A 185 -15.37 -16.70 11.72
N ASN A 186 -15.02 -17.80 12.33
CA ASN A 186 -15.40 -18.10 13.72
C ASN A 186 -14.49 -17.41 14.75
N GLN A 187 -13.47 -16.70 14.30
CA GLN A 187 -12.55 -15.92 15.16
C GLN A 187 -11.92 -14.78 14.36
N VAL A 188 -11.52 -13.71 15.06
CA VAL A 188 -10.64 -12.69 14.54
C VAL A 188 -9.20 -13.23 14.46
N MET A 189 -8.32 -12.60 13.69
CA MET A 189 -6.92 -13.00 13.57
C MET A 189 -6.76 -14.49 13.23
N ALA A 190 -7.49 -14.98 12.24
CA ALA A 190 -7.54 -16.40 11.83
C ALA A 190 -6.18 -17.13 11.75
N PRO A 191 -5.02 -16.49 11.46
CA PRO A 191 -3.71 -17.14 11.48
C PRO A 191 -3.20 -17.50 12.89
N LEU A 192 -3.79 -16.95 13.95
CA LEU A 192 -3.38 -17.21 15.34
C LEU A 192 -4.19 -18.36 15.93
N ASP A 193 -3.56 -19.10 16.85
CA ASP A 193 -4.26 -20.10 17.65
C ASP A 193 -5.31 -19.40 18.53
N CYS A 194 -6.55 -19.92 18.55
CA CYS A 194 -7.66 -19.34 19.32
C CYS A 194 -7.38 -19.29 20.83
N SER A 195 -6.51 -20.15 21.37
CA SER A 195 -6.07 -20.09 22.75
C SER A 195 -5.28 -18.82 23.11
N LEU A 196 -4.63 -18.20 22.11
CA LEU A 196 -3.88 -16.94 22.28
C LEU A 196 -4.78 -15.72 22.27
N LEU A 197 -5.95 -15.79 21.65
CA LEU A 197 -6.88 -14.65 21.51
C LEU A 197 -7.59 -14.30 22.82
N GLY A 198 -7.76 -15.26 23.73
CA GLY A 198 -8.39 -15.04 25.04
C GLY A 198 -7.62 -14.10 25.98
N PHE A 199 -6.37 -13.76 25.66
CA PHE A 199 -5.53 -12.86 26.46
C PHE A 199 -5.36 -11.46 25.88
N THR A 200 -5.86 -11.19 24.67
CA THR A 200 -5.45 -9.99 23.93
C THR A 200 -6.56 -8.97 23.69
N PHE A 201 -7.82 -9.33 23.82
CA PHE A 201 -8.94 -8.45 23.51
C PHE A 201 -9.90 -8.30 24.68
N SER A 202 -9.63 -7.29 25.51
CA SER A 202 -10.64 -6.57 26.29
C SER A 202 -10.78 -5.21 25.59
N LEU A 203 -11.80 -5.10 24.73
CA LEU A 203 -12.29 -3.81 24.21
C LEU A 203 -13.13 -3.13 25.27
#